data_9dd0074b82cfe287ae3aee1aed9598fb
#
_entry.id   9dd0074b82cfe287ae3aee1aed9598fb
#
_cell.length_a   1.000
_cell.length_b   1.000
_cell.length_c   1.000
_cell.angle_alpha   90.00
_cell.angle_beta   90.00
_cell.angle_gamma   90.00
#
_symmetry.space_group_name_H-M   'P 1'
#
loop_
_entity.id
_entity.type
_entity.pdbx_description
1 polymer ?
#
loop_
_entity_poly.entity_id
_entity_poly.type
_entity_poly.pdbx_seq_one_letter_code
_entity_poly.pdbx_strand_id
1 'polypeptide(L)'
;MRWPKTTFGQMGLFIASILLINFISSGLLVRTFMVAPGAKYLASTIAGQVITVRTLLKNDQTQHIERFYQNDTLTLHKQKPVSEEQHTHLFFIKELKNQLQQQLGDQSSIVISDTQPELLWIKVNDSSPYWLSLPLSMVNANGPILISAILLLLGILS
;
A
#
# COMPACT_ATOMS: atom_id res chain seq x y z
N MET A 1 -34.56 -5.37 20.33
CA MET A 1 -33.34 -5.92 20.96
C MET A 1 -33.66 -6.15 22.43
N ARG A 2 -33.63 -7.41 22.93
CA ARG A 2 -33.89 -7.71 24.35
C ARG A 2 -32.58 -7.68 25.13
N TRP A 3 -32.45 -6.76 26.06
CA TRP A 3 -31.30 -6.68 26.97
C TRP A 3 -31.22 -7.93 27.85
N PRO A 4 -30.01 -8.46 28.11
CA PRO A 4 -29.86 -9.60 29.01
C PRO A 4 -30.32 -9.21 30.43
N LYS A 5 -31.25 -10.00 30.97
CA LYS A 5 -31.86 -9.75 32.30
C LYS A 5 -31.04 -10.34 33.44
N THR A 6 -30.01 -11.13 33.16
CA THR A 6 -29.15 -11.77 34.15
C THR A 6 -27.90 -10.92 34.38
N THR A 7 -27.43 -10.83 35.63
CA THR A 7 -26.19 -10.14 35.99
C THR A 7 -24.98 -10.62 35.19
N PHE A 8 -24.92 -11.90 34.93
CA PHE A 8 -23.87 -12.53 34.08
C PHE A 8 -23.93 -12.05 32.63
N GLY A 9 -25.13 -11.92 32.09
CA GLY A 9 -25.30 -11.40 30.72
C GLY A 9 -24.93 -9.93 30.58
N GLN A 10 -25.18 -9.12 31.62
CA GLN A 10 -24.80 -7.71 31.64
C GLN A 10 -23.27 -7.54 31.73
N MET A 11 -22.59 -8.34 32.58
CA MET A 11 -21.13 -8.35 32.66
C MET A 11 -20.49 -8.79 31.32
N GLY A 12 -21.03 -9.83 30.70
CA GLY A 12 -20.56 -10.29 29.39
C GLY A 12 -20.67 -9.21 28.31
N LEU A 13 -21.81 -8.49 28.30
CA LEU A 13 -22.02 -7.40 27.35
C LEU A 13 -21.07 -6.22 27.60
N PHE A 14 -20.79 -5.91 28.86
CA PHE A 14 -19.85 -4.85 29.26
C PHE A 14 -18.42 -5.19 28.79
N ILE A 15 -17.95 -6.41 29.07
CA ILE A 15 -16.63 -6.90 28.62
C ILE A 15 -16.55 -6.88 27.09
N ALA A 16 -17.57 -7.39 26.40
CA ALA A 16 -17.61 -7.37 24.92
C ALA A 16 -17.54 -5.94 24.37
N SER A 17 -18.20 -4.98 25.00
CA SER A 17 -18.17 -3.57 24.59
C SER A 17 -16.77 -2.97 24.77
N ILE A 18 -16.09 -3.25 25.87
CA ILE A 18 -14.72 -2.77 26.10
C ILE A 18 -13.76 -3.37 25.06
N LEU A 19 -13.87 -4.66 24.79
CA LEU A 19 -13.04 -5.32 23.78
C LEU A 19 -13.28 -4.73 22.39
N LEU A 20 -14.53 -4.46 22.02
CA LEU A 20 -14.88 -3.86 20.75
C LEU A 20 -14.30 -2.44 20.61
N ILE A 21 -14.43 -1.61 21.65
CA ILE A 21 -13.87 -0.26 21.66
C ILE A 21 -12.34 -0.33 21.52
N ASN A 22 -11.69 -1.22 22.25
CA ASN A 22 -10.24 -1.40 22.19
C ASN A 22 -9.80 -1.85 20.78
N PHE A 23 -10.52 -2.77 20.17
CA PHE A 23 -10.25 -3.24 18.82
C PHE A 23 -10.36 -2.11 17.78
N ILE A 24 -11.45 -1.31 17.84
CA ILE A 24 -11.65 -0.17 16.94
C ILE A 24 -10.55 0.88 17.15
N SER A 25 -10.23 1.21 18.41
CA SER A 25 -9.19 2.19 18.75
C SER A 25 -7.82 1.75 18.25
N SER A 26 -7.46 0.48 18.46
CA SER A 26 -6.19 -0.08 17.95
C SER A 26 -6.11 -0.04 16.42
N GLY A 27 -7.20 -0.38 15.74
CA GLY A 27 -7.27 -0.29 14.28
C GLY A 27 -7.06 1.14 13.76
N LEU A 28 -7.68 2.13 14.42
CA LEU A 28 -7.50 3.55 14.08
C LEU A 28 -6.07 4.03 14.32
N LEU A 29 -5.45 3.62 15.44
CA LEU A 29 -4.07 3.97 15.75
C LEU A 29 -3.09 3.39 14.71
N VAL A 30 -3.22 2.11 14.39
CA VAL A 30 -2.39 1.47 13.35
C VAL A 30 -2.55 2.17 12.01
N ARG A 31 -3.79 2.47 11.61
CA ARG A 31 -4.07 3.19 10.37
C ARG A 31 -3.39 4.56 10.33
N THR A 32 -3.53 5.35 11.40
CA THR A 32 -3.06 6.74 11.43
C THR A 32 -1.56 6.84 11.59
N PHE A 33 -0.96 6.00 12.43
CA PHE A 33 0.45 6.14 12.80
C PHE A 33 1.40 5.22 12.01
N MET A 34 0.90 4.17 11.38
CA MET A 34 1.75 3.24 10.64
C MET A 34 1.41 3.18 9.15
N VAL A 35 0.14 2.95 8.81
CA VAL A 35 -0.26 2.73 7.42
C VAL A 35 -0.13 3.99 6.59
N ALA A 36 -0.72 5.09 7.04
CA ALA A 36 -0.70 6.34 6.28
C ALA A 36 0.71 6.95 6.13
N PRO A 37 1.55 7.06 7.18
CA PRO A 37 2.92 7.54 7.02
C PRO A 37 3.79 6.61 6.19
N GLY A 38 3.64 5.28 6.37
CA GLY A 38 4.38 4.29 5.59
C GLY A 38 4.06 4.35 4.10
N ALA A 39 2.78 4.45 3.75
CA ALA A 39 2.32 4.62 2.38
C ALA A 39 2.84 5.93 1.77
N LYS A 40 2.80 7.02 2.52
CA LYS A 40 3.30 8.33 2.09
C LYS A 40 4.81 8.30 1.82
N TYR A 41 5.60 7.71 2.72
CA TYR A 41 7.04 7.58 2.56
C TYR A 41 7.40 6.76 1.32
N LEU A 42 6.76 5.60 1.17
CA LEU A 42 7.00 4.73 0.02
C LEU A 42 6.57 5.41 -1.30
N ALA A 43 5.40 6.06 -1.30
CA ALA A 43 4.93 6.83 -2.45
C ALA A 43 5.94 7.93 -2.85
N SER A 44 6.50 8.65 -1.87
CA SER A 44 7.49 9.70 -2.13
C SER A 44 8.77 9.14 -2.76
N THR A 45 9.25 8.00 -2.27
CA THR A 45 10.42 7.32 -2.82
C THR A 45 10.18 6.87 -4.26
N ILE A 46 9.05 6.22 -4.52
CA ILE A 46 8.67 5.74 -5.85
C ILE A 46 8.44 6.91 -6.81
N ALA A 47 7.72 7.96 -6.38
CA ALA A 47 7.47 9.14 -7.20
C ALA A 47 8.76 9.85 -7.59
N GLY A 48 9.72 9.96 -6.66
CA GLY A 48 11.06 10.50 -6.95
C GLY A 48 11.77 9.73 -8.07
N GLN A 49 11.69 8.41 -8.04
CA GLN A 49 12.27 7.56 -9.09
C GLN A 49 11.55 7.73 -10.44
N VAL A 50 10.21 7.78 -10.45
CA VAL A 50 9.43 8.03 -11.67
C VAL A 50 9.77 9.39 -12.28
N ILE A 51 9.90 10.44 -11.46
CA ILE A 51 10.27 11.79 -11.89
C ILE A 51 11.69 11.78 -12.47
N THR A 52 12.63 11.06 -11.85
CA THR A 52 13.98 10.91 -12.37
C THR A 52 13.97 10.25 -13.75
N VAL A 53 13.23 9.16 -13.93
CA VAL A 53 13.08 8.52 -15.25
C VAL A 53 12.44 9.46 -16.27
N ARG A 54 11.41 10.22 -15.89
CA ARG A 54 10.81 11.24 -16.77
C ARG A 54 11.83 12.26 -17.25
N THR A 55 12.69 12.71 -16.35
CA THR A 55 13.72 13.71 -16.66
C THR A 55 14.79 13.13 -17.59
N LEU A 56 15.24 11.89 -17.35
CA LEU A 56 16.21 11.21 -18.20
C LEU A 56 15.66 10.96 -19.61
N LEU A 57 14.38 10.53 -19.71
CA LEU A 57 13.71 10.35 -21.00
C LEU A 57 13.56 11.64 -21.78
N LYS A 58 13.29 12.76 -21.09
CA LYS A 58 13.17 14.08 -21.71
C LYS A 58 14.51 14.58 -22.29
N ASN A 59 15.62 14.15 -21.69
CA ASN A 59 16.98 14.54 -22.09
C ASN A 59 17.64 13.54 -23.07
N ASP A 60 16.85 12.62 -23.65
CA ASP A 60 17.30 11.60 -24.64
C ASP A 60 18.40 10.66 -24.11
N GLN A 61 18.54 10.54 -22.78
CA GLN A 61 19.54 9.69 -22.12
C GLN A 61 19.05 8.25 -21.89
N THR A 62 18.41 7.66 -22.89
CA THR A 62 17.80 6.33 -22.83
C THR A 62 18.79 5.22 -22.49
N GLN A 63 20.05 5.34 -22.92
CA GLN A 63 21.10 4.32 -22.62
C GLN A 63 21.45 4.25 -21.13
N HIS A 64 21.33 5.34 -20.38
CA HIS A 64 21.57 5.35 -18.94
C HIS A 64 20.43 4.73 -18.17
N ILE A 65 19.20 4.81 -18.67
CA ILE A 65 18.02 4.28 -18.00
C ILE A 65 18.07 2.75 -17.95
N GLU A 66 18.42 2.08 -19.04
CA GLU A 66 18.49 0.61 -19.10
C GLU A 66 19.52 0.03 -18.13
N ARG A 67 20.62 0.74 -17.86
CA ARG A 67 21.64 0.31 -16.88
C ARG A 67 21.24 0.56 -15.43
N PHE A 68 20.53 1.64 -15.14
CA PHE A 68 20.15 2.02 -13.77
C PHE A 68 19.01 1.16 -13.22
N TYR A 69 18.11 0.68 -14.08
CA TYR A 69 16.86 0.00 -13.68
C TYR A 69 16.86 -1.51 -14.00
N GLN A 70 18.02 -2.12 -14.16
CA GLN A 70 18.19 -3.58 -14.18
C GLN A 70 18.38 -4.20 -12.78
N ASN A 71 18.30 -3.40 -11.71
CA ASN A 71 18.35 -3.92 -10.36
C ASN A 71 17.01 -4.55 -9.97
N ASP A 72 17.07 -5.64 -9.18
CA ASP A 72 15.94 -6.48 -8.75
C ASP A 72 14.74 -5.75 -8.12
N THR A 73 14.89 -4.46 -7.84
CA THR A 73 13.91 -3.65 -7.11
C THR A 73 12.93 -2.91 -8.01
N LEU A 74 13.40 -2.47 -9.17
CA LEU A 74 12.63 -1.65 -10.11
C LEU A 74 13.03 -2.04 -11.53
N THR A 75 12.07 -2.47 -12.31
CA THR A 75 12.34 -2.86 -13.71
C THR A 75 11.56 -1.95 -14.66
N LEU A 76 12.25 -1.48 -15.70
CA LEU A 76 11.66 -0.67 -16.76
C LEU A 76 11.22 -1.55 -17.93
N HIS A 77 9.98 -1.42 -18.35
CA HIS A 77 9.38 -2.16 -19.45
C HIS A 77 8.89 -1.22 -20.54
N LYS A 78 9.04 -1.63 -21.80
CA LYS A 78 8.54 -0.89 -22.99
C LYS A 78 7.10 -1.26 -23.37
N GLN A 79 6.47 -2.21 -22.67
CA GLN A 79 5.14 -2.69 -23.00
C GLN A 79 4.19 -2.54 -21.80
N LYS A 80 2.92 -2.31 -22.11
CA LYS A 80 1.85 -2.30 -21.11
C LYS A 80 1.74 -3.71 -20.49
N PRO A 81 1.56 -3.82 -19.17
CA PRO A 81 1.30 -5.11 -18.52
C PRO A 81 0.05 -5.76 -19.12
N VAL A 82 0.13 -7.05 -19.39
CA VAL A 82 -0.97 -7.87 -19.94
C VAL A 82 -1.92 -8.32 -18.84
N SER A 83 -1.96 -7.68 -17.70
CA SER A 83 -2.80 -8.09 -16.58
C SER A 83 -4.03 -7.22 -16.43
N GLU A 84 -5.14 -7.87 -16.09
CA GLU A 84 -6.36 -7.18 -15.66
C GLU A 84 -6.10 -6.43 -14.35
N GLU A 85 -6.70 -5.24 -14.25
CA GLU A 85 -6.61 -4.41 -13.05
C GLU A 85 -7.35 -5.11 -11.90
N GLN A 86 -6.60 -5.60 -10.92
CA GLN A 86 -7.21 -6.21 -9.75
C GLN A 86 -7.63 -5.13 -8.75
N HIS A 87 -8.86 -5.25 -8.26
CA HIS A 87 -9.33 -4.49 -7.11
C HIS A 87 -8.70 -5.04 -5.83
N THR A 88 -7.53 -4.57 -5.49
CA THR A 88 -6.85 -4.99 -4.28
C THR A 88 -7.59 -4.47 -3.06
N HIS A 89 -8.10 -5.37 -2.24
CA HIS A 89 -8.79 -5.05 -0.99
C HIS A 89 -7.82 -4.60 0.13
N LEU A 90 -6.52 -4.67 -0.10
CA LEU A 90 -5.51 -4.28 0.88
C LEU A 90 -5.51 -2.75 1.07
N PHE A 91 -5.91 -2.32 2.24
CA PHE A 91 -6.04 -0.90 2.61
C PHE A 91 -4.74 -0.11 2.36
N PHE A 92 -3.57 -0.72 2.68
CA PHE A 92 -2.26 -0.10 2.46
C PHE A 92 -2.00 0.21 0.98
N ILE A 93 -2.33 -0.71 0.08
CA ILE A 93 -2.13 -0.57 -1.36
C ILE A 93 -3.03 0.52 -1.93
N LYS A 94 -4.28 0.61 -1.43
CA LYS A 94 -5.20 1.68 -1.81
C LYS A 94 -4.65 3.05 -1.37
N GLU A 95 -4.14 3.15 -0.16
CA GLU A 95 -3.53 4.38 0.34
C GLU A 95 -2.26 4.74 -0.44
N LEU A 96 -1.40 3.76 -0.75
CA LEU A 96 -0.21 3.94 -1.58
C LEU A 96 -0.58 4.46 -2.98
N LYS A 97 -1.59 3.86 -3.63
CA LYS A 97 -2.09 4.32 -4.93
C LYS A 97 -2.56 5.77 -4.88
N ASN A 98 -3.34 6.15 -3.86
CA ASN A 98 -3.81 7.52 -3.65
C ASN A 98 -2.65 8.50 -3.48
N GLN A 99 -1.67 8.17 -2.65
CA GLN A 99 -0.49 9.00 -2.40
C GLN A 99 0.38 9.16 -3.66
N LEU A 100 0.55 8.10 -4.44
CA LEU A 100 1.25 8.14 -5.72
C LEU A 100 0.52 9.02 -6.74
N GLN A 101 -0.81 8.91 -6.84
CA GLN A 101 -1.61 9.75 -7.72
C GLN A 101 -1.49 11.24 -7.34
N GLN A 102 -1.51 11.57 -6.05
CA GLN A 102 -1.32 12.94 -5.58
C GLN A 102 0.06 13.51 -5.95
N GLN A 103 1.12 12.70 -5.92
CA GLN A 103 2.48 13.15 -6.20
C GLN A 103 2.83 13.16 -7.69
N LEU A 104 2.32 12.21 -8.46
CA LEU A 104 2.62 12.06 -9.89
C LEU A 104 1.62 12.79 -10.79
N GLY A 105 0.49 13.23 -10.23
CA GLY A 105 -0.67 13.80 -10.93
C GLY A 105 -1.73 12.75 -11.24
N ASP A 106 -3.00 13.18 -11.29
CA ASP A 106 -4.18 12.32 -11.48
C ASP A 106 -4.19 11.53 -12.79
N GLN A 107 -3.40 11.96 -13.78
CA GLN A 107 -3.26 11.30 -15.09
C GLN A 107 -2.29 10.11 -15.07
N SER A 108 -1.59 9.86 -13.96
CA SER A 108 -0.66 8.74 -13.89
C SER A 108 -1.40 7.41 -13.81
N SER A 109 -1.25 6.57 -14.84
CA SER A 109 -1.84 5.22 -14.84
C SER A 109 -1.07 4.31 -13.90
N ILE A 110 -1.73 3.84 -12.84
CA ILE A 110 -1.18 2.94 -11.84
C ILE A 110 -2.01 1.66 -11.84
N VAL A 111 -1.39 0.55 -12.24
CA VAL A 111 -2.04 -0.76 -12.39
C VAL A 111 -1.38 -1.75 -11.45
N ILE A 112 -2.17 -2.58 -10.80
CA ILE A 112 -1.70 -3.68 -9.97
C ILE A 112 -1.95 -4.97 -10.74
N SER A 113 -0.89 -5.74 -10.93
CA SER A 113 -0.93 -7.00 -11.64
C SER A 113 -1.18 -8.16 -10.68
N ASP A 114 -2.05 -9.08 -11.07
CA ASP A 114 -2.36 -10.32 -10.35
C ASP A 114 -1.36 -11.46 -10.65
N THR A 115 -0.34 -11.20 -11.46
CA THR A 115 0.69 -12.21 -11.73
C THR A 115 1.59 -12.41 -10.51
N GLN A 116 1.96 -13.65 -10.21
CA GLN A 116 2.95 -13.93 -9.17
C GLN A 116 4.37 -13.76 -9.71
N PRO A 117 5.19 -12.88 -9.10
CA PRO A 117 4.90 -12.02 -7.94
C PRO A 117 3.96 -10.86 -8.30
N GLU A 118 3.10 -10.45 -7.35
CA GLU A 118 2.26 -9.27 -7.50
C GLU A 118 3.13 -8.04 -7.78
N LEU A 119 2.86 -7.34 -8.88
CA LEU A 119 3.64 -6.20 -9.33
C LEU A 119 2.78 -4.93 -9.35
N LEU A 120 3.34 -3.86 -8.82
CA LEU A 120 2.81 -2.51 -9.00
C LEU A 120 3.40 -1.92 -10.28
N TRP A 121 2.55 -1.58 -11.24
CA TRP A 121 2.94 -0.97 -12.49
C TRP A 121 2.57 0.50 -12.52
N ILE A 122 3.54 1.35 -12.86
CA ILE A 122 3.38 2.79 -12.93
C ILE A 122 3.79 3.27 -14.32
N LYS A 123 2.89 3.92 -15.03
CA LYS A 123 3.19 4.53 -16.31
C LYS A 123 4.09 5.75 -16.10
N VAL A 124 5.24 5.77 -16.74
CA VAL A 124 6.22 6.84 -16.56
C VAL A 124 5.69 8.18 -17.05
N ASN A 125 5.07 8.20 -18.25
CA ASN A 125 4.44 9.37 -18.84
C ASN A 125 3.37 8.93 -19.84
N ASP A 126 2.33 9.74 -20.05
CA ASP A 126 1.25 9.42 -21.00
C ASP A 126 1.70 9.30 -22.44
N SER A 127 2.71 10.09 -22.82
CA SER A 127 3.30 10.09 -24.18
C SER A 127 4.36 9.01 -24.38
N SER A 128 4.77 8.27 -23.33
CA SER A 128 5.88 7.33 -23.35
C SER A 128 5.36 5.90 -23.26
N PRO A 129 5.93 4.93 -24.01
CA PRO A 129 5.55 3.52 -23.88
C PRO A 129 6.12 2.87 -22.61
N TYR A 130 6.88 3.59 -21.79
CA TYR A 130 7.60 3.02 -20.67
C TYR A 130 6.74 2.87 -19.42
N TRP A 131 6.89 1.70 -18.78
CA TRP A 131 6.26 1.33 -17.51
C TRP A 131 7.33 0.92 -16.51
N LEU A 132 7.16 1.34 -15.27
CA LEU A 132 7.96 0.90 -14.13
C LEU A 132 7.19 -0.16 -13.36
N SER A 133 7.83 -1.32 -13.10
CA SER A 133 7.27 -2.36 -12.24
C SER A 133 8.03 -2.44 -10.93
N LEU A 134 7.26 -2.61 -9.83
CA LEU A 134 7.76 -2.86 -8.48
C LEU A 134 7.14 -4.13 -7.92
N PRO A 135 7.90 -5.06 -7.35
CA PRO A 135 7.33 -6.19 -6.64
C PRO A 135 6.66 -5.73 -5.34
N LEU A 136 5.38 -6.04 -5.18
CA LEU A 136 4.61 -5.74 -3.97
C LEU A 136 5.09 -6.53 -2.74
N SER A 137 5.86 -7.61 -2.94
CA SER A 137 6.51 -8.33 -1.85
C SER A 137 7.47 -7.46 -1.02
N MET A 138 7.98 -6.38 -1.59
CA MET A 138 8.76 -5.37 -0.85
C MET A 138 7.89 -4.51 0.07
N VAL A 139 6.61 -4.41 -0.24
CA VAL A 139 5.62 -3.77 0.59
C VAL A 139 5.10 -4.82 1.55
N ASN A 140 5.78 -5.02 2.67
CA ASN A 140 5.37 -6.00 3.67
C ASN A 140 4.01 -5.62 4.27
N ALA A 141 2.95 -5.94 3.53
CA ALA A 141 1.57 -5.63 3.89
C ALA A 141 1.13 -6.34 5.19
N ASN A 142 1.86 -7.36 5.62
CA ASN A 142 1.57 -8.12 6.84
C ASN A 142 2.14 -7.49 8.11
N GLY A 143 3.10 -6.57 8.00
CA GLY A 143 3.69 -5.88 9.14
C GLY A 143 2.65 -5.21 10.05
N PRO A 144 1.73 -4.39 9.53
CA PRO A 144 0.68 -3.74 10.33
C PRO A 144 -0.27 -4.73 11.02
N ILE A 145 -0.58 -5.85 10.35
CA ILE A 145 -1.47 -6.90 10.90
C ILE A 145 -0.78 -7.61 12.07
N LEU A 146 0.49 -7.96 11.93
CA LEU A 146 1.28 -8.59 13.01
C LEU A 146 1.39 -7.66 14.23
N ILE A 147 1.66 -6.39 14.03
CA ILE A 147 1.78 -5.41 15.11
C ILE A 147 0.42 -5.19 15.79
N SER A 148 -0.67 -5.10 15.03
CA SER A 148 -2.01 -4.97 15.61
C SER A 148 -2.40 -6.20 16.43
N ALA A 149 -2.03 -7.41 15.98
CA ALA A 149 -2.25 -8.64 16.72
C ALA A 149 -1.44 -8.69 18.03
N ILE A 150 -0.20 -8.22 18.02
CA ILE A 150 0.65 -8.12 19.22
C ILE A 150 0.08 -7.10 20.20
N LEU A 151 -0.34 -5.92 19.73
CA LEU A 151 -0.95 -4.89 20.58
C LEU A 151 -2.26 -5.37 21.20
N LEU A 152 -3.04 -6.14 20.46
CA LEU A 152 -4.30 -6.73 20.94
C LEU A 152 -4.03 -7.78 22.02
N LEU A 153 -3.02 -8.64 21.82
CA LEU A 153 -2.55 -9.62 22.81
C LEU A 153 -2.04 -8.95 24.10
N LEU A 154 -1.26 -7.90 23.98
CA LEU A 154 -0.76 -7.13 25.13
C LEU A 154 -1.89 -6.44 25.88
N GLY A 155 -2.91 -5.92 25.19
CA GLY A 155 -4.09 -5.31 25.80
C GLY A 155 -5.01 -6.31 26.54
N ILE A 156 -4.93 -7.60 26.21
CA ILE A 156 -5.69 -8.67 26.91
C ILE A 156 -4.95 -9.12 28.19
N LEU A 157 -3.61 -8.98 28.20
CA LEU A 157 -2.75 -9.41 29.32
C LEU A 157 -2.53 -8.35 30.40
N SER A 158 -2.95 -7.09 30.17
CA SER A 158 -2.87 -6.00 31.12
C SER A 158 -4.19 -5.80 31.85
#